data_b0b61b19c2ecc1a01914423075bc52d8
#
_entry.id   b0b61b19c2ecc1a01914423075bc52d8
#
_cell.length_a   1.000
_cell.length_b   1.000
_cell.length_c   1.000
_cell.angle_alpha   90.00
_cell.angle_beta   90.00
_cell.angle_gamma   90.00
#
_symmetry.space_group_name_H-M   'P 1'
#
loop_
_entity.id
_entity.type
_entity.pdbx_description
1 polymer ?
#
loop_
_entity_poly.entity_id
_entity_poly.type
_entity_poly.pdbx_seq_one_letter_code
_entity_poly.pdbx_strand_id
1 'polypeptide(L)'
;MTPDLSPGGSVDVTPGQEPVSRSGRRAEQRRAKRRRQVRLLTLVLGLLALVAAGFAIYLAVDAPTPPQTDAPAAERTQRTLLLQVQGPDRAGVAHILFAHDGTAREGAAVLVPPQVLVNVPGTGSVPFGRALATAPGAAVRNALSDLMGVTVDDGWVIDQPALVALVDAVGGVEVDVDVEVVRGQGVVVPAGPQRLAGAGAVAFLTYLAPGEQEQARLARVQEVLDGVVAALPAAPELAAVLDGLGPRSTSTAAPAQLAAFLLGLQSDAQADRLQYDVLPVVDLDPGGEVTAFRVDTAAAAAVVDRLLRASVPAGTREGGNRVLVLNGVGTPGLGEAVRAKLVPAGFVFAGSDNAPRFGYTTTQVLVPEATPEAQALGERVATALGLPGLQIGTQEFGTVADVVVVVGADFRP
;
A
#
# COMPACT_ATOMS: atom_id res chain seq x y z
N MET A 1 85.69 -49.65 74.36
CA MET A 1 86.43 -50.81 73.85
C MET A 1 86.44 -50.72 72.34
N THR A 2 87.62 -50.44 71.87
CA THR A 2 88.05 -50.35 70.46
C THR A 2 87.80 -51.68 69.74
N PRO A 3 88.14 -51.79 68.44
CA PRO A 3 88.38 -50.91 67.30
C PRO A 3 87.56 -51.36 66.07
N ASP A 4 87.66 -51.01 64.87
CA ASP A 4 88.77 -50.63 64.01
C ASP A 4 88.30 -50.58 62.50
N LEU A 5 89.05 -49.76 61.75
CA LEU A 5 89.44 -49.86 60.36
C LEU A 5 88.47 -49.67 59.16
N SER A 6 88.78 -48.60 58.56
CA SER A 6 88.78 -48.31 57.11
C SER A 6 89.31 -49.46 56.20
N PRO A 7 89.41 -49.29 54.85
CA PRO A 7 89.02 -48.27 53.92
C PRO A 7 88.40 -48.81 52.56
N GLY A 8 88.07 -47.96 51.69
CA GLY A 8 87.82 -48.37 50.33
C GLY A 8 87.17 -47.32 49.45
N GLY A 9 88.02 -46.50 48.88
CA GLY A 9 87.57 -45.52 47.92
C GLY A 9 87.14 -46.19 46.64
N SER A 10 86.03 -45.74 46.07
CA SER A 10 85.66 -45.98 44.67
C SER A 10 85.56 -44.69 43.92
N VAL A 11 86.33 -44.57 42.93
CA VAL A 11 86.46 -43.45 42.03
C VAL A 11 85.19 -43.36 41.20
N ASP A 12 84.48 -42.27 41.28
CA ASP A 12 83.30 -41.98 40.46
C ASP A 12 83.78 -41.53 39.07
N VAL A 13 83.58 -42.38 38.07
CA VAL A 13 83.89 -42.08 36.67
C VAL A 13 82.71 -41.42 36.02
N THR A 14 82.77 -40.10 35.85
CA THR A 14 81.81 -39.35 35.08
C THR A 14 81.89 -39.72 33.60
N PRO A 15 80.79 -40.17 32.95
CA PRO A 15 80.82 -40.44 31.51
C PRO A 15 80.99 -39.15 30.72
N GLY A 16 81.96 -39.09 29.85
CA GLY A 16 82.32 -38.00 29.02
C GLY A 16 81.16 -37.57 28.06
N GLN A 17 80.89 -36.30 28.01
CA GLN A 17 80.06 -35.71 26.96
C GLN A 17 80.80 -35.84 25.64
N GLU A 18 80.25 -36.62 24.71
CA GLU A 18 80.71 -36.59 23.31
C GLU A 18 80.50 -35.25 22.69
N PRO A 19 81.44 -34.72 21.91
CA PRO A 19 81.31 -33.43 21.23
C PRO A 19 80.30 -33.52 20.09
N VAL A 20 79.13 -32.92 20.25
CA VAL A 20 78.10 -32.80 19.19
C VAL A 20 78.76 -32.15 17.96
N SER A 21 78.79 -32.88 16.87
CA SER A 21 79.44 -32.45 15.64
C SER A 21 78.76 -31.16 15.09
N ARG A 22 79.53 -30.27 14.49
CA ARG A 22 79.02 -29.01 13.87
C ARG A 22 77.98 -29.25 12.81
N SER A 23 77.86 -30.43 12.21
CA SER A 23 76.85 -30.85 11.24
C SER A 23 75.47 -31.11 11.91
N GLY A 24 75.42 -31.65 13.11
CA GLY A 24 74.17 -31.94 13.84
C GLY A 24 73.42 -30.65 14.24
N ARG A 25 74.16 -29.62 14.70
CA ARG A 25 73.56 -28.31 15.10
C ARG A 25 72.96 -27.57 13.90
N ARG A 26 73.54 -27.69 12.70
CA ARG A 26 72.98 -27.09 11.50
C ARG A 26 71.73 -27.83 11.00
N ALA A 27 71.62 -29.13 11.19
CA ALA A 27 70.46 -29.92 10.83
C ALA A 27 69.25 -29.61 11.78
N GLU A 28 69.49 -29.47 13.08
CA GLU A 28 68.47 -29.09 14.06
C GLU A 28 67.96 -27.67 13.84
N GLN A 29 68.84 -26.74 13.57
CA GLN A 29 68.43 -25.33 13.24
C GLN A 29 67.60 -25.26 11.95
N ARG A 30 67.90 -26.08 10.95
CA ARG A 30 67.06 -26.15 9.74
C ARG A 30 65.72 -26.79 10.00
N ARG A 31 65.64 -27.82 10.86
CA ARG A 31 64.39 -28.46 11.28
C ARG A 31 63.54 -27.49 12.14
N ALA A 32 64.16 -26.73 13.02
CA ALA A 32 63.48 -25.74 13.85
C ALA A 32 62.93 -24.55 13.00
N LYS A 33 63.70 -24.04 12.01
CA LYS A 33 63.27 -23.04 11.06
C LYS A 33 62.08 -23.52 10.21
N ARG A 34 62.19 -24.78 9.70
CA ARG A 34 61.09 -25.36 8.88
C ARG A 34 59.83 -25.58 9.70
N ARG A 35 59.92 -25.99 10.96
CA ARG A 35 58.76 -26.12 11.89
C ARG A 35 58.16 -24.75 12.17
N ARG A 36 58.94 -23.70 12.35
CA ARG A 36 58.46 -22.31 12.51
C ARG A 36 57.76 -21.80 11.25
N GLN A 37 58.31 -22.04 10.10
CA GLN A 37 57.73 -21.67 8.80
C GLN A 37 56.41 -22.40 8.54
N VAL A 38 56.35 -23.70 8.82
CA VAL A 38 55.09 -24.49 8.69
C VAL A 38 54.04 -23.97 9.65
N ARG A 39 54.38 -23.70 10.92
CA ARG A 39 53.41 -23.13 11.90
C ARG A 39 52.93 -21.73 11.49
N LEU A 40 53.79 -20.89 10.94
CA LEU A 40 53.42 -19.56 10.43
C LEU A 40 52.51 -19.68 9.20
N LEU A 41 52.81 -20.62 8.32
CA LEU A 41 51.99 -20.88 7.11
C LEU A 41 50.59 -21.44 7.51
N THR A 42 50.51 -22.32 8.50
CA THR A 42 49.20 -22.82 8.99
C THR A 42 48.41 -21.74 9.70
N LEU A 43 49.07 -20.84 10.44
CA LEU A 43 48.35 -19.70 11.08
C LEU A 43 47.85 -18.70 10.01
N VAL A 44 48.65 -18.40 8.98
CA VAL A 44 48.22 -17.52 7.89
C VAL A 44 47.08 -18.12 7.07
N LEU A 45 47.15 -19.42 6.75
CA LEU A 45 46.05 -20.13 6.08
C LEU A 45 44.78 -20.20 6.94
N GLY A 46 44.92 -20.42 8.26
CA GLY A 46 43.79 -20.37 9.19
C GLY A 46 43.15 -18.99 9.27
N LEU A 47 43.96 -17.91 9.28
CA LEU A 47 43.46 -16.55 9.26
C LEU A 47 42.77 -16.21 7.93
N LEU A 48 43.34 -16.64 6.82
CA LEU A 48 42.73 -16.46 5.47
C LEU A 48 41.42 -17.23 5.35
N ALA A 49 41.31 -18.42 5.93
CA ALA A 49 40.08 -19.19 5.96
C ALA A 49 39.00 -18.52 6.84
N LEU A 50 39.39 -17.93 7.97
CA LEU A 50 38.49 -17.14 8.82
C LEU A 50 38.02 -15.87 8.12
N VAL A 51 38.88 -15.16 7.44
CA VAL A 51 38.53 -13.96 6.65
C VAL A 51 37.62 -14.34 5.49
N ALA A 52 37.89 -15.43 4.79
CA ALA A 52 37.02 -15.93 3.73
C ALA A 52 35.66 -16.39 4.24
N ALA A 53 35.60 -17.05 5.39
CA ALA A 53 34.34 -17.41 6.03
C ALA A 53 33.57 -16.17 6.50
N GLY A 54 34.23 -15.19 7.11
CA GLY A 54 33.60 -13.91 7.50
C GLY A 54 33.08 -13.13 6.28
N PHE A 55 33.85 -13.13 5.17
CA PHE A 55 33.43 -12.50 3.93
C PHE A 55 32.27 -13.25 3.25
N ALA A 56 32.26 -14.58 3.30
CA ALA A 56 31.13 -15.37 2.82
C ALA A 56 29.84 -15.15 3.66
N ILE A 57 29.98 -15.02 4.98
CA ILE A 57 28.87 -14.66 5.87
C ILE A 57 28.40 -13.23 5.56
N TYR A 58 29.31 -12.28 5.38
CA TYR A 58 28.98 -10.91 5.01
C TYR A 58 28.20 -10.86 3.68
N LEU A 59 28.68 -11.57 2.64
CA LEU A 59 27.97 -11.68 1.36
C LEU A 59 26.64 -12.41 1.46
N ALA A 60 26.47 -13.33 2.41
CA ALA A 60 25.20 -14.04 2.63
C ALA A 60 24.18 -13.19 3.41
N VAL A 61 24.65 -12.29 4.29
CA VAL A 61 23.80 -11.36 5.05
C VAL A 61 23.36 -10.17 4.19
N ASP A 62 24.27 -9.66 3.32
CA ASP A 62 23.98 -8.57 2.39
C ASP A 62 23.47 -9.06 1.01
N ALA A 63 23.37 -10.37 0.78
CA ALA A 63 22.72 -10.86 -0.42
C ALA A 63 21.26 -10.40 -0.37
N PRO A 64 20.76 -9.62 -1.36
CA PRO A 64 19.33 -9.37 -1.45
C PRO A 64 18.67 -10.75 -1.43
N THR A 65 17.81 -10.97 -0.44
CA THR A 65 16.98 -12.17 -0.37
C THR A 65 16.39 -12.35 -1.77
N PRO A 66 16.63 -13.48 -2.47
CA PRO A 66 15.98 -13.67 -3.76
C PRO A 66 14.51 -13.44 -3.49
N PRO A 67 13.80 -12.68 -4.34
CA PRO A 67 12.38 -12.46 -4.13
C PRO A 67 11.81 -13.84 -3.86
N GLN A 68 11.24 -14.03 -2.66
CA GLN A 68 10.47 -15.22 -2.39
C GLN A 68 9.50 -15.26 -3.54
N THR A 69 9.60 -16.31 -4.35
CA THR A 69 8.57 -16.63 -5.32
C THR A 69 7.40 -17.00 -4.42
N ASP A 70 6.67 -15.99 -3.97
CA ASP A 70 5.37 -16.18 -3.39
C ASP A 70 4.66 -17.12 -4.34
N ALA A 71 4.09 -18.19 -3.79
CA ALA A 71 3.18 -19.03 -4.56
C ALA A 71 2.27 -18.05 -5.28
N PRO A 72 2.11 -18.14 -6.63
CA PRO A 72 1.50 -17.07 -7.41
C PRO A 72 0.25 -16.65 -6.69
N ALA A 73 0.24 -15.42 -6.18
CA ALA A 73 -0.94 -14.85 -5.56
C ALA A 73 -2.01 -15.06 -6.59
N ALA A 74 -3.07 -15.82 -6.25
CA ALA A 74 -4.08 -16.22 -7.20
C ALA A 74 -4.41 -14.97 -8.01
N GLU A 75 -4.11 -15.00 -9.31
CA GLU A 75 -4.12 -13.81 -10.16
C GLU A 75 -5.48 -13.17 -9.99
N ARG A 76 -5.51 -11.94 -9.47
CA ARG A 76 -6.79 -11.25 -9.26
C ARG A 76 -7.44 -11.10 -10.62
N THR A 77 -8.62 -11.66 -10.76
CA THR A 77 -9.36 -11.64 -12.04
C THR A 77 -9.97 -10.27 -12.29
N GLN A 78 -10.26 -9.52 -11.21
CA GLN A 78 -10.85 -8.19 -11.26
C GLN A 78 -9.76 -7.11 -11.20
N ARG A 79 -9.69 -6.28 -12.23
CA ARG A 79 -8.84 -5.09 -12.33
C ARG A 79 -9.66 -3.86 -11.96
N THR A 80 -8.98 -2.86 -11.38
CA THR A 80 -9.61 -1.62 -10.92
C THR A 80 -8.95 -0.39 -11.49
N LEU A 81 -9.75 0.64 -11.76
CA LEU A 81 -9.32 1.93 -12.28
C LEU A 81 -10.06 3.05 -11.54
N LEU A 82 -9.32 3.93 -10.88
CA LEU A 82 -9.88 5.14 -10.28
C LEU A 82 -9.88 6.27 -11.32
N LEU A 83 -11.04 6.59 -11.87
CA LEU A 83 -11.24 7.81 -12.66
C LEU A 83 -11.51 9.00 -11.74
N GLN A 84 -10.78 10.11 -11.98
CA GLN A 84 -10.96 11.37 -11.26
C GLN A 84 -11.04 12.52 -12.26
N VAL A 85 -12.13 13.27 -12.21
CA VAL A 85 -12.32 14.48 -13.01
C VAL A 85 -11.90 15.68 -12.19
N GLN A 86 -10.91 16.45 -12.68
CA GLN A 86 -10.42 17.66 -12.03
C GLN A 86 -11.16 18.92 -12.48
N GLY A 87 -11.53 19.73 -11.49
CA GLY A 87 -11.98 21.11 -11.70
C GLY A 87 -10.82 22.09 -11.93
N PRO A 88 -11.16 23.38 -12.17
CA PRO A 88 -10.18 24.44 -12.45
C PRO A 88 -9.20 24.69 -11.28
N ASP A 89 -9.62 24.45 -10.05
CA ASP A 89 -8.81 24.60 -8.83
C ASP A 89 -7.98 23.34 -8.50
N ARG A 90 -7.90 22.38 -9.45
CA ARG A 90 -7.28 21.06 -9.31
C ARG A 90 -7.95 20.15 -8.29
N ALA A 91 -9.05 20.55 -7.67
CA ALA A 91 -9.85 19.65 -6.87
C ALA A 91 -10.58 18.64 -7.76
N GLY A 92 -10.79 17.44 -7.28
CA GLY A 92 -11.60 16.45 -7.96
C GLY A 92 -13.08 16.78 -7.79
N VAL A 93 -13.81 16.85 -8.88
CA VAL A 93 -15.26 17.12 -8.91
C VAL A 93 -16.09 15.87 -9.12
N ALA A 94 -15.50 14.81 -9.68
CA ALA A 94 -16.14 13.50 -9.79
C ALA A 94 -15.08 12.41 -9.62
N HIS A 95 -15.46 11.34 -8.94
CA HIS A 95 -14.58 10.22 -8.64
C HIS A 95 -15.35 8.92 -8.76
N ILE A 96 -14.83 7.99 -9.56
CA ILE A 96 -15.42 6.67 -9.74
C ILE A 96 -14.32 5.63 -9.70
N LEU A 97 -14.52 4.63 -8.86
CA LEU A 97 -13.74 3.41 -8.89
C LEU A 97 -14.45 2.40 -9.78
N PHE A 98 -13.92 2.22 -10.97
CA PHE A 98 -14.34 1.16 -11.88
C PHE A 98 -13.63 -0.14 -11.56
N ALA A 99 -14.33 -1.25 -11.76
CA ALA A 99 -13.76 -2.59 -11.71
C ALA A 99 -14.30 -3.42 -12.88
N HIS A 100 -13.43 -4.25 -13.46
CA HIS A 100 -13.77 -5.17 -14.53
C HIS A 100 -13.14 -6.54 -14.24
N ASP A 101 -13.96 -7.59 -14.23
CA ASP A 101 -13.52 -8.98 -14.15
C ASP A 101 -13.62 -9.63 -15.52
N GLY A 102 -12.48 -9.79 -16.20
CA GLY A 102 -12.41 -10.38 -17.53
C GLY A 102 -12.82 -11.87 -17.56
N THR A 103 -12.79 -12.58 -16.42
CA THR A 103 -13.17 -13.99 -16.30
C THR A 103 -14.67 -14.12 -16.05
N ALA A 104 -15.21 -13.41 -15.08
CA ALA A 104 -16.64 -13.39 -14.79
C ALA A 104 -17.43 -12.58 -15.83
N ARG A 105 -16.76 -11.69 -16.57
CA ARG A 105 -17.36 -10.72 -17.49
C ARG A 105 -18.37 -9.84 -16.79
N GLU A 106 -17.98 -9.30 -15.66
CA GLU A 106 -18.77 -8.43 -14.81
C GLU A 106 -18.01 -7.13 -14.56
N GLY A 107 -18.72 -6.02 -14.66
CA GLY A 107 -18.23 -4.69 -14.37
C GLY A 107 -18.89 -4.10 -13.12
N ALA A 108 -18.16 -3.24 -12.45
CA ALA A 108 -18.69 -2.44 -11.36
C ALA A 108 -18.17 -1.00 -11.43
N ALA A 109 -18.96 -0.08 -10.90
CA ALA A 109 -18.63 1.33 -10.77
C ALA A 109 -19.10 1.83 -9.40
N VAL A 110 -18.18 2.24 -8.54
CA VAL A 110 -18.49 2.81 -7.23
C VAL A 110 -18.16 4.31 -7.26
N LEU A 111 -19.20 5.13 -7.18
CA LEU A 111 -19.05 6.58 -7.11
C LEU A 111 -18.59 6.97 -5.69
N VAL A 112 -17.58 7.84 -5.62
CA VAL A 112 -17.01 8.30 -4.35
C VAL A 112 -17.34 9.77 -4.15
N PRO A 113 -18.12 10.13 -3.10
CA PRO A 113 -18.42 11.53 -2.82
C PRO A 113 -17.14 12.33 -2.55
N PRO A 114 -16.95 13.51 -3.16
CA PRO A 114 -15.73 14.32 -2.98
C PRO A 114 -15.50 14.77 -1.54
N GLN A 115 -16.55 14.85 -0.72
CA GLN A 115 -16.52 15.31 0.67
C GLN A 115 -16.09 14.21 1.65
N VAL A 116 -15.96 12.96 1.19
CA VAL A 116 -15.52 11.86 2.09
C VAL A 116 -14.09 12.11 2.56
N LEU A 117 -13.88 12.02 3.86
CA LEU A 117 -12.53 12.18 4.43
C LEU A 117 -11.71 10.92 4.16
N VAL A 118 -10.52 11.15 3.63
CA VAL A 118 -9.50 10.12 3.41
C VAL A 118 -8.21 10.53 4.10
N ASN A 119 -7.45 9.56 4.56
CA ASN A 119 -6.13 9.82 5.13
C ASN A 119 -5.07 9.64 4.03
N VAL A 120 -4.48 10.76 3.61
CA VAL A 120 -3.47 10.76 2.55
C VAL A 120 -2.09 10.81 3.18
N PRO A 121 -1.20 9.83 2.91
CA PRO A 121 0.15 9.80 3.44
C PRO A 121 0.90 11.13 3.23
N GLY A 122 1.46 11.67 4.30
CA GLY A 122 2.18 12.95 4.29
C GLY A 122 1.33 14.22 4.26
N THR A 123 0.01 14.10 4.04
CA THR A 123 -0.93 15.24 4.00
C THR A 123 -1.90 15.20 5.20
N GLY A 124 -2.25 14.00 5.67
CA GLY A 124 -3.24 13.80 6.73
C GLY A 124 -4.66 13.64 6.21
N SER A 125 -5.65 13.87 7.07
CA SER A 125 -7.07 13.72 6.75
C SER A 125 -7.56 14.92 5.94
N VAL A 126 -8.01 14.65 4.71
CA VAL A 126 -8.53 15.66 3.79
C VAL A 126 -9.77 15.13 3.05
N PRO A 127 -10.69 15.99 2.60
CA PRO A 127 -11.75 15.58 1.67
C PRO A 127 -11.17 14.99 0.39
N PHE A 128 -11.71 13.88 -0.09
CA PHE A 128 -11.18 13.14 -1.24
C PHE A 128 -11.06 14.02 -2.50
N GLY A 129 -12.04 14.88 -2.73
CA GLY A 129 -11.99 15.85 -3.82
C GLY A 129 -10.82 16.84 -3.73
N ARG A 130 -10.31 17.12 -2.53
CA ARG A 130 -9.15 18.03 -2.34
C ARG A 130 -7.82 17.29 -2.40
N ALA A 131 -7.83 15.99 -2.28
CA ALA A 131 -6.61 15.18 -2.20
C ALA A 131 -5.68 15.36 -3.41
N LEU A 132 -6.22 15.41 -4.65
CA LEU A 132 -5.43 15.62 -5.86
C LEU A 132 -4.75 17.00 -5.95
N ALA A 133 -5.30 18.00 -5.27
CA ALA A 133 -4.69 19.35 -5.24
C ALA A 133 -3.51 19.43 -4.27
N THR A 134 -3.41 18.48 -3.32
CA THR A 134 -2.49 18.53 -2.17
C THR A 134 -1.48 17.39 -2.14
N ALA A 135 -1.71 16.30 -2.90
CA ALA A 135 -0.88 15.10 -2.85
C ALA A 135 -0.68 14.47 -4.25
N PRO A 136 0.38 13.69 -4.44
CA PRO A 136 0.58 12.91 -5.66
C PRO A 136 -0.56 11.91 -5.89
N GLY A 137 -0.94 11.67 -7.15
CA GLY A 137 -2.04 10.78 -7.52
C GLY A 137 -1.90 9.35 -6.98
N ALA A 138 -0.66 8.84 -6.85
CA ALA A 138 -0.40 7.54 -6.23
C ALA A 138 -0.82 7.50 -4.75
N ALA A 139 -0.55 8.58 -3.99
CA ALA A 139 -0.95 8.67 -2.59
C ALA A 139 -2.47 8.75 -2.44
N VAL A 140 -3.14 9.48 -3.35
CA VAL A 140 -4.61 9.58 -3.38
C VAL A 140 -5.26 8.23 -3.70
N ARG A 141 -4.70 7.50 -4.68
CA ARG A 141 -5.15 6.14 -5.03
C ARG A 141 -4.98 5.17 -3.85
N ASN A 142 -3.83 5.21 -3.19
CA ASN A 142 -3.56 4.39 -2.00
C ASN A 142 -4.53 4.72 -0.86
N ALA A 143 -4.83 6.01 -0.64
CA ALA A 143 -5.79 6.42 0.38
C ALA A 143 -7.20 5.85 0.15
N LEU A 144 -7.66 5.78 -1.12
CA LEU A 144 -8.94 5.13 -1.44
C LEU A 144 -8.85 3.60 -1.29
N SER A 145 -7.73 3.01 -1.72
CA SER A 145 -7.45 1.58 -1.54
C SER A 145 -7.54 1.18 -0.06
N ASP A 146 -6.88 1.94 0.81
CA ASP A 146 -6.88 1.71 2.25
C ASP A 146 -8.29 1.93 2.86
N LEU A 147 -8.99 2.98 2.41
CA LEU A 147 -10.34 3.31 2.89
C LEU A 147 -11.34 2.18 2.60
N MET A 148 -11.28 1.60 1.41
CA MET A 148 -12.22 0.58 0.97
C MET A 148 -11.74 -0.85 1.23
N GLY A 149 -10.46 -1.05 1.56
CA GLY A 149 -9.88 -2.38 1.73
C GLY A 149 -9.76 -3.18 0.43
N VAL A 150 -9.67 -2.49 -0.71
CA VAL A 150 -9.53 -3.10 -2.04
C VAL A 150 -8.24 -2.64 -2.70
N THR A 151 -7.71 -3.41 -3.63
CA THR A 151 -6.61 -2.92 -4.47
C THR A 151 -7.15 -1.98 -5.52
N VAL A 152 -6.54 -0.80 -5.66
CA VAL A 152 -6.77 0.12 -6.78
C VAL A 152 -5.55 0.05 -7.68
N ASP A 153 -5.66 -0.66 -8.81
CA ASP A 153 -4.53 -0.96 -9.70
C ASP A 153 -4.03 0.30 -10.40
N ASP A 154 -4.95 1.03 -11.03
CA ASP A 154 -4.61 2.17 -11.85
C ASP A 154 -5.42 3.41 -11.48
N GLY A 155 -4.87 4.57 -11.82
CA GLY A 155 -5.54 5.86 -11.72
C GLY A 155 -5.57 6.55 -13.08
N TRP A 156 -6.69 7.19 -13.37
CA TRP A 156 -6.88 8.03 -14.55
C TRP A 156 -7.44 9.38 -14.13
N VAL A 157 -6.64 10.42 -14.29
CA VAL A 157 -7.02 11.79 -13.96
C VAL A 157 -7.22 12.56 -15.27
N ILE A 158 -8.40 13.17 -15.44
CA ILE A 158 -8.73 14.02 -16.57
C ILE A 158 -9.26 15.37 -16.05
N ASP A 159 -8.93 16.46 -16.73
CA ASP A 159 -9.56 17.74 -16.41
C ASP A 159 -10.92 17.89 -17.14
N GLN A 160 -11.72 18.87 -16.74
CA GLN A 160 -13.02 19.12 -17.37
C GLN A 160 -12.92 19.34 -18.88
N PRO A 161 -11.96 20.12 -19.43
CA PRO A 161 -11.77 20.22 -20.87
C PRO A 161 -11.45 18.90 -21.57
N ALA A 162 -10.69 17.99 -20.95
CA ALA A 162 -10.45 16.67 -21.51
C ALA A 162 -11.72 15.82 -21.49
N LEU A 163 -12.54 15.92 -20.43
CA LEU A 163 -13.84 15.25 -20.41
C LEU A 163 -14.79 15.80 -21.48
N VAL A 164 -14.81 17.13 -21.72
CA VAL A 164 -15.52 17.72 -22.84
C VAL A 164 -15.10 17.07 -24.16
N ALA A 165 -13.79 17.02 -24.42
CA ALA A 165 -13.26 16.41 -25.64
C ALA A 165 -13.59 14.91 -25.78
N LEU A 166 -13.58 14.17 -24.67
CA LEU A 166 -13.95 12.75 -24.65
C LEU A 166 -15.43 12.55 -25.00
N VAL A 167 -16.33 13.33 -24.37
CA VAL A 167 -17.77 13.28 -24.67
C VAL A 167 -18.05 13.66 -26.12
N ASP A 168 -17.40 14.71 -26.65
CA ASP A 168 -17.56 15.11 -28.03
C ASP A 168 -17.03 14.04 -29.01
N ALA A 169 -15.91 13.38 -28.67
CA ALA A 169 -15.32 12.33 -29.50
C ALA A 169 -16.22 11.09 -29.61
N VAL A 170 -17.00 10.76 -28.57
CA VAL A 170 -17.98 9.68 -28.61
C VAL A 170 -19.33 10.11 -29.22
N GLY A 171 -19.46 11.35 -29.67
CA GLY A 171 -20.68 11.89 -30.33
C GLY A 171 -21.73 12.42 -29.36
N GLY A 172 -21.36 12.70 -28.10
CA GLY A 172 -22.28 13.14 -27.05
C GLY A 172 -22.95 11.99 -26.32
N VAL A 173 -23.66 12.30 -25.25
CA VAL A 173 -24.34 11.34 -24.39
C VAL A 173 -25.84 11.64 -24.30
N GLU A 174 -26.69 10.62 -24.36
CA GLU A 174 -28.12 10.73 -24.08
C GLU A 174 -28.33 10.73 -22.58
N VAL A 175 -29.03 11.75 -22.08
CA VAL A 175 -29.34 11.89 -20.65
C VAL A 175 -30.76 12.43 -20.47
N ASP A 176 -31.36 12.13 -19.33
CA ASP A 176 -32.59 12.76 -18.89
C ASP A 176 -32.28 13.83 -17.84
N VAL A 177 -32.17 15.07 -18.27
CA VAL A 177 -31.81 16.20 -17.41
C VAL A 177 -32.91 16.45 -16.39
N ASP A 178 -32.71 16.01 -15.16
CA ASP A 178 -33.66 16.04 -14.04
C ASP A 178 -33.99 17.47 -13.57
N VAL A 179 -33.04 18.38 -13.68
CA VAL A 179 -33.20 19.81 -13.33
C VAL A 179 -32.40 20.66 -14.31
N GLU A 180 -32.98 21.80 -14.73
CA GLU A 180 -32.27 22.71 -15.61
C GLU A 180 -30.96 23.22 -14.99
N VAL A 181 -29.89 23.18 -15.77
CA VAL A 181 -28.58 23.68 -15.35
C VAL A 181 -28.52 25.18 -15.58
N VAL A 182 -28.41 25.93 -14.49
CA VAL A 182 -28.39 27.40 -14.54
C VAL A 182 -27.00 27.93 -14.23
N ARG A 183 -26.54 28.90 -14.98
CA ARG A 183 -25.30 29.63 -14.69
C ARG A 183 -25.57 31.15 -14.74
N GLY A 184 -25.47 31.79 -13.58
CA GLY A 184 -25.93 33.17 -13.42
C GLY A 184 -27.43 33.27 -13.58
N GLN A 185 -27.91 34.04 -14.57
CA GLN A 185 -29.34 34.17 -14.89
C GLN A 185 -29.74 33.39 -16.17
N GLY A 186 -28.84 32.59 -16.72
CA GLY A 186 -29.09 31.86 -17.97
C GLY A 186 -29.17 30.35 -17.78
N VAL A 187 -30.13 29.73 -18.45
CA VAL A 187 -30.20 28.26 -18.55
C VAL A 187 -29.12 27.80 -19.54
N VAL A 188 -28.22 26.96 -19.09
CA VAL A 188 -27.13 26.37 -19.89
C VAL A 188 -27.56 25.02 -20.49
N VAL A 189 -28.30 24.21 -19.70
CA VAL A 189 -28.89 22.97 -20.14
C VAL A 189 -30.34 22.94 -19.67
N PRO A 190 -31.33 22.88 -20.58
CA PRO A 190 -32.71 22.74 -20.17
C PRO A 190 -33.02 21.35 -19.60
N ALA A 191 -34.07 21.23 -18.78
CA ALA A 191 -34.55 19.97 -18.28
C ALA A 191 -35.17 19.07 -19.36
N GLY A 192 -35.17 17.78 -19.17
CA GLY A 192 -35.77 16.75 -20.01
C GLY A 192 -34.79 15.92 -20.82
N PRO A 193 -35.27 14.87 -21.49
CA PRO A 193 -34.46 13.96 -22.29
C PRO A 193 -33.80 14.66 -23.46
N GLN A 194 -32.48 14.56 -23.59
CA GLN A 194 -31.73 15.19 -24.68
C GLN A 194 -30.32 14.58 -24.82
N ARG A 195 -29.72 14.80 -25.98
CA ARG A 195 -28.31 14.50 -26.21
C ARG A 195 -27.45 15.70 -25.80
N LEU A 196 -26.53 15.50 -24.90
CA LEU A 196 -25.58 16.54 -24.49
C LEU A 196 -24.25 16.36 -25.21
N ALA A 197 -23.75 17.43 -25.81
CA ALA A 197 -22.36 17.58 -26.20
C ALA A 197 -21.47 17.78 -24.95
N GLY A 198 -20.15 17.68 -25.10
CA GLY A 198 -19.22 17.67 -23.99
C GLY A 198 -19.37 18.83 -22.99
N ALA A 199 -19.52 20.05 -23.48
CA ALA A 199 -19.71 21.22 -22.61
C ALA A 199 -21.00 21.14 -21.77
N GLY A 200 -22.09 20.67 -22.39
CA GLY A 200 -23.37 20.45 -21.71
C GLY A 200 -23.28 19.30 -20.67
N ALA A 201 -22.68 18.19 -21.08
CA ALA A 201 -22.50 17.03 -20.19
C ALA A 201 -21.66 17.38 -18.94
N VAL A 202 -20.55 18.10 -19.11
CA VAL A 202 -19.71 18.56 -17.99
C VAL A 202 -20.46 19.60 -17.14
N ALA A 203 -21.24 20.49 -17.73
CA ALA A 203 -22.06 21.41 -16.96
C ALA A 203 -23.11 20.66 -16.13
N PHE A 204 -23.77 19.65 -16.68
CA PHE A 204 -24.78 18.83 -16.03
C PHE A 204 -24.18 18.01 -14.87
N LEU A 205 -23.14 17.20 -15.10
CA LEU A 205 -22.55 16.35 -14.06
C LEU A 205 -21.88 17.13 -12.90
N THR A 206 -21.48 18.39 -13.13
CA THR A 206 -20.90 19.25 -12.09
C THR A 206 -21.90 20.13 -11.37
N TYR A 207 -23.13 20.18 -11.86
CA TYR A 207 -24.18 21.03 -11.29
C TYR A 207 -24.74 20.47 -10.00
N LEU A 208 -24.85 21.34 -9.00
CA LEU A 208 -25.57 21.10 -7.77
C LEU A 208 -26.54 22.27 -7.57
N ALA A 209 -27.82 22.00 -7.64
CA ALA A 209 -28.83 23.03 -7.49
C ALA A 209 -28.90 23.52 -6.02
N PRO A 210 -29.33 24.76 -5.76
CA PRO A 210 -29.47 25.27 -4.41
C PRO A 210 -30.40 24.39 -3.56
N GLY A 211 -29.89 23.89 -2.44
CA GLY A 211 -30.65 23.00 -1.53
C GLY A 211 -30.64 21.52 -1.94
N GLU A 212 -29.99 21.18 -3.03
CA GLU A 212 -29.88 19.81 -3.50
C GLU A 212 -28.77 19.04 -2.75
N GLN A 213 -28.98 17.74 -2.56
CA GLN A 213 -28.02 16.88 -1.90
C GLN A 213 -26.99 16.34 -2.91
N GLU A 214 -25.81 16.00 -2.43
CA GLU A 214 -24.71 15.46 -3.24
C GLU A 214 -25.10 14.20 -4.03
N GLN A 215 -26.01 13.38 -3.50
CA GLN A 215 -26.52 12.17 -4.16
C GLN A 215 -27.13 12.45 -5.53
N ALA A 216 -27.86 13.57 -5.69
CA ALA A 216 -28.43 13.96 -6.99
C ALA A 216 -27.31 14.26 -8.01
N ARG A 217 -26.25 14.96 -7.59
CA ARG A 217 -25.10 15.23 -8.45
C ARG A 217 -24.36 13.94 -8.81
N LEU A 218 -24.20 13.00 -7.87
CA LEU A 218 -23.57 11.71 -8.15
C LEU A 218 -24.37 10.88 -9.16
N ALA A 219 -25.72 10.94 -9.12
CA ALA A 219 -26.56 10.29 -10.12
C ALA A 219 -26.32 10.87 -11.52
N ARG A 220 -26.17 12.20 -11.67
CA ARG A 220 -25.79 12.83 -12.94
C ARG A 220 -24.40 12.44 -13.41
N VAL A 221 -23.43 12.30 -12.49
CA VAL A 221 -22.10 11.80 -12.81
C VAL A 221 -22.20 10.38 -13.37
N GLN A 222 -22.99 9.51 -12.72
CA GLN A 222 -23.24 8.16 -13.19
C GLN A 222 -23.82 8.16 -14.59
N GLU A 223 -24.91 8.90 -14.81
CA GLU A 223 -25.62 8.93 -16.08
C GLU A 223 -24.73 9.38 -17.27
N VAL A 224 -23.97 10.45 -17.07
CA VAL A 224 -23.03 10.93 -18.10
C VAL A 224 -21.94 9.91 -18.39
N LEU A 225 -21.33 9.32 -17.36
CA LEU A 225 -20.22 8.38 -17.56
C LEU A 225 -20.69 7.02 -18.07
N ASP A 226 -21.88 6.58 -17.72
CA ASP A 226 -22.51 5.39 -18.31
C ASP A 226 -22.74 5.60 -19.81
N GLY A 227 -23.27 6.77 -20.18
CA GLY A 227 -23.43 7.15 -21.58
C GLY A 227 -22.10 7.21 -22.34
N VAL A 228 -21.03 7.72 -21.71
CA VAL A 228 -19.68 7.72 -22.31
C VAL A 228 -19.18 6.29 -22.51
N VAL A 229 -19.26 5.43 -21.48
CA VAL A 229 -18.81 4.02 -21.56
C VAL A 229 -19.58 3.27 -22.66
N ALA A 230 -20.89 3.45 -22.73
CA ALA A 230 -21.73 2.79 -23.76
C ALA A 230 -21.37 3.22 -25.19
N ALA A 231 -20.96 4.50 -25.37
CA ALA A 231 -20.68 5.11 -26.67
C ALA A 231 -19.19 5.05 -27.09
N LEU A 232 -18.30 4.38 -26.32
CA LEU A 232 -16.89 4.27 -26.68
C LEU A 232 -16.71 3.65 -28.06
N PRO A 233 -15.81 4.18 -28.91
CA PRO A 233 -15.54 3.61 -30.22
C PRO A 233 -14.70 2.33 -30.12
N ALA A 234 -14.57 1.60 -31.24
CA ALA A 234 -13.73 0.42 -31.34
C ALA A 234 -12.24 0.71 -30.98
N ALA A 235 -11.50 -0.33 -30.63
CA ALA A 235 -10.14 -0.20 -30.08
C ALA A 235 -9.19 0.74 -30.82
N PRO A 236 -9.05 0.76 -32.16
CA PRO A 236 -8.12 1.66 -32.83
C PRO A 236 -8.52 3.13 -32.67
N GLU A 237 -9.81 3.43 -32.79
CA GLU A 237 -10.34 4.79 -32.65
C GLU A 237 -10.29 5.25 -31.19
N LEU A 238 -10.59 4.37 -30.24
CA LEU A 238 -10.49 4.70 -28.81
C LEU A 238 -9.06 5.08 -28.42
N ALA A 239 -8.06 4.35 -28.93
CA ALA A 239 -6.67 4.69 -28.66
C ALA A 239 -6.32 6.10 -29.17
N ALA A 240 -6.80 6.45 -30.37
CA ALA A 240 -6.61 7.79 -30.94
C ALA A 240 -7.35 8.88 -30.15
N VAL A 241 -8.55 8.60 -29.66
CA VAL A 241 -9.32 9.52 -28.79
C VAL A 241 -8.55 9.77 -27.48
N LEU A 242 -8.08 8.71 -26.81
CA LEU A 242 -7.34 8.84 -25.55
C LEU A 242 -6.01 9.60 -25.72
N ASP A 243 -5.28 9.34 -26.82
CA ASP A 243 -4.06 10.08 -27.17
C ASP A 243 -4.35 11.56 -27.46
N GLY A 244 -5.46 11.83 -28.13
CA GLY A 244 -5.92 13.18 -28.44
C GLY A 244 -6.28 14.05 -27.24
N LEU A 245 -6.54 13.45 -26.07
CA LEU A 245 -6.75 14.21 -24.83
C LEU A 245 -5.45 14.88 -24.33
N GLY A 246 -4.29 14.38 -24.75
CA GLY A 246 -2.98 14.95 -24.46
C GLY A 246 -2.68 15.10 -22.97
N PRO A 247 -1.93 16.15 -22.55
CA PRO A 247 -1.47 16.33 -21.17
C PRO A 247 -2.58 16.61 -20.15
N ARG A 248 -3.81 16.80 -20.59
CA ARG A 248 -5.01 16.99 -19.76
C ARG A 248 -5.60 15.67 -19.28
N SER A 249 -5.05 14.57 -19.77
CA SER A 249 -5.41 13.20 -19.40
C SER A 249 -4.15 12.48 -18.98
N THR A 250 -4.11 12.00 -17.72
CA THR A 250 -2.95 11.31 -17.17
C THR A 250 -3.40 9.97 -16.57
N SER A 251 -2.86 8.87 -17.07
CA SER A 251 -3.14 7.53 -16.56
C SER A 251 -1.85 6.86 -16.06
N THR A 252 -1.98 6.03 -15.02
CA THR A 252 -0.90 5.12 -14.59
C THR A 252 -0.88 3.83 -15.42
N ALA A 253 -2.04 3.43 -15.96
CA ALA A 253 -2.12 2.34 -16.93
C ALA A 253 -1.46 2.77 -18.25
N ALA A 254 -0.77 1.84 -18.91
CA ALA A 254 -0.30 2.06 -20.27
C ALA A 254 -1.51 2.30 -21.21
N PRO A 255 -1.37 3.13 -22.27
CA PRO A 255 -2.50 3.50 -23.14
C PRO A 255 -3.31 2.31 -23.68
N ALA A 256 -2.63 1.25 -24.08
CA ALA A 256 -3.31 0.03 -24.56
C ALA A 256 -4.07 -0.71 -23.44
N GLN A 257 -3.56 -0.69 -22.22
CA GLN A 257 -4.22 -1.29 -21.04
C GLN A 257 -5.45 -0.49 -20.64
N LEU A 258 -5.34 0.85 -20.64
CA LEU A 258 -6.47 1.74 -20.39
C LEU A 258 -7.59 1.51 -21.42
N ALA A 259 -7.25 1.50 -22.71
CA ALA A 259 -8.22 1.23 -23.77
C ALA A 259 -8.88 -0.14 -23.61
N ALA A 260 -8.11 -1.20 -23.35
CA ALA A 260 -8.64 -2.53 -23.14
C ALA A 260 -9.57 -2.62 -21.92
N PHE A 261 -9.22 -1.95 -20.82
CA PHE A 261 -10.04 -1.86 -19.62
C PHE A 261 -11.38 -1.16 -19.91
N LEU A 262 -11.35 -0.02 -20.57
CA LEU A 262 -12.55 0.74 -20.93
C LEU A 262 -13.48 -0.04 -21.88
N LEU A 263 -12.92 -0.79 -22.84
CA LEU A 263 -13.69 -1.66 -23.73
C LEU A 263 -14.27 -2.88 -22.99
N GLY A 264 -13.57 -3.36 -21.95
CA GLY A 264 -14.11 -4.36 -21.02
C GLY A 264 -15.37 -3.84 -20.32
N LEU A 265 -15.31 -2.64 -19.74
CA LEU A 265 -16.48 -1.99 -19.12
C LEU A 265 -17.61 -1.77 -20.14
N GLN A 266 -17.30 -1.34 -21.36
CA GLN A 266 -18.29 -1.20 -22.42
C GLN A 266 -19.00 -2.53 -22.71
N SER A 267 -18.25 -3.61 -22.83
CA SER A 267 -18.81 -4.94 -23.03
C SER A 267 -19.73 -5.38 -21.89
N ASP A 268 -19.35 -5.02 -20.64
CA ASP A 268 -20.18 -5.30 -19.48
C ASP A 268 -21.47 -4.46 -19.48
N ALA A 269 -21.37 -3.16 -19.81
CA ALA A 269 -22.52 -2.27 -19.95
C ALA A 269 -23.49 -2.75 -21.04
N GLN A 270 -22.98 -3.11 -22.24
CA GLN A 270 -23.80 -3.61 -23.35
C GLN A 270 -24.51 -4.94 -23.04
N ALA A 271 -24.02 -5.68 -22.06
CA ALA A 271 -24.58 -6.94 -21.60
C ALA A 271 -25.40 -6.80 -20.31
N ASP A 272 -25.72 -5.57 -19.87
CA ASP A 272 -26.42 -5.25 -18.61
C ASP A 272 -25.73 -5.85 -17.37
N ARG A 273 -24.39 -5.90 -17.39
CA ARG A 273 -23.55 -6.46 -16.31
C ARG A 273 -22.63 -5.43 -15.66
N LEU A 274 -22.72 -4.16 -16.03
CA LEU A 274 -22.06 -3.08 -15.32
C LEU A 274 -22.96 -2.57 -14.19
N GLN A 275 -22.57 -2.85 -12.95
CA GLN A 275 -23.35 -2.48 -11.77
C GLN A 275 -22.80 -1.19 -11.15
N TYR A 276 -23.71 -0.32 -10.75
CA TYR A 276 -23.37 0.94 -10.09
C TYR A 276 -23.75 0.95 -8.62
N ASP A 277 -22.94 1.62 -7.81
CA ASP A 277 -23.29 2.00 -6.44
C ASP A 277 -22.57 3.28 -6.04
N VAL A 278 -22.99 3.85 -4.93
CA VAL A 278 -22.34 5.00 -4.29
C VAL A 278 -21.67 4.52 -3.01
N LEU A 279 -20.44 4.96 -2.76
CA LEU A 279 -19.76 4.66 -1.48
C LEU A 279 -20.62 5.17 -0.32
N PRO A 280 -21.10 4.28 0.56
CA PRO A 280 -21.94 4.67 1.67
C PRO A 280 -21.19 5.56 2.66
N VAL A 281 -21.81 6.67 3.03
CA VAL A 281 -21.20 7.66 3.92
C VAL A 281 -22.19 8.14 4.97
N VAL A 282 -21.67 8.61 6.11
CA VAL A 282 -22.40 9.32 7.15
C VAL A 282 -21.88 10.73 7.27
N ASP A 283 -22.78 11.67 7.50
CA ASP A 283 -22.43 13.06 7.72
C ASP A 283 -21.75 13.22 9.10
N LEU A 284 -20.62 13.91 9.14
CA LEU A 284 -19.87 14.15 10.37
C LEU A 284 -20.41 15.33 11.17
N ASP A 285 -21.05 16.28 10.51
CA ASP A 285 -21.61 17.48 11.16
C ASP A 285 -22.97 17.84 10.52
N PRO A 286 -24.02 17.05 10.82
CA PRO A 286 -25.34 17.29 10.26
C PRO A 286 -25.87 18.67 10.63
N GLY A 287 -25.99 19.56 9.64
CA GLY A 287 -26.42 20.96 9.82
C GLY A 287 -25.29 21.94 10.11
N GLY A 288 -24.01 21.51 10.05
CA GLY A 288 -22.83 22.38 10.09
C GLY A 288 -22.62 23.15 8.79
N GLU A 289 -21.71 24.14 8.84
CA GLU A 289 -21.36 24.95 7.66
C GLU A 289 -20.47 24.19 6.68
N VAL A 290 -19.76 23.14 7.13
CA VAL A 290 -18.82 22.35 6.35
C VAL A 290 -19.35 20.94 6.17
N THR A 291 -19.71 20.58 4.96
CA THR A 291 -20.10 19.22 4.63
C THR A 291 -18.87 18.32 4.57
N ALA A 292 -18.77 17.38 5.52
CA ALA A 292 -17.72 16.37 5.55
C ALA A 292 -18.36 15.02 5.87
N PHE A 293 -17.93 14.00 5.11
CA PHE A 293 -18.45 12.66 5.26
C PHE A 293 -17.38 11.70 5.76
N ARG A 294 -17.81 10.75 6.57
CA ARG A 294 -17.05 9.55 6.89
C ARG A 294 -17.71 8.34 6.22
N VAL A 295 -16.93 7.38 5.81
CA VAL A 295 -17.46 6.13 5.27
C VAL A 295 -18.30 5.42 6.35
N ASP A 296 -19.50 4.98 5.97
CA ASP A 296 -20.22 3.95 6.71
C ASP A 296 -19.58 2.59 6.40
N THR A 297 -18.80 2.12 7.31
CA THR A 297 -17.94 0.96 7.04
C THR A 297 -18.72 -0.34 6.89
N ALA A 298 -19.78 -0.52 7.67
CA ALA A 298 -20.59 -1.73 7.56
C ALA A 298 -21.30 -1.79 6.20
N ALA A 299 -21.89 -0.67 5.78
CA ALA A 299 -22.52 -0.56 4.47
C ALA A 299 -21.48 -0.61 3.32
N ALA A 300 -20.32 0.02 3.47
CA ALA A 300 -19.24 -0.03 2.49
C ALA A 300 -18.66 -1.45 2.33
N ALA A 301 -18.52 -2.21 3.41
CA ALA A 301 -18.12 -3.61 3.36
C ALA A 301 -19.09 -4.45 2.52
N ALA A 302 -20.40 -4.20 2.64
CA ALA A 302 -21.40 -4.88 1.83
C ALA A 302 -21.30 -4.51 0.34
N VAL A 303 -20.99 -3.26 -0.01
CA VAL A 303 -20.72 -2.83 -1.39
C VAL A 303 -19.47 -3.53 -1.93
N VAL A 304 -18.37 -3.56 -1.17
CA VAL A 304 -17.14 -4.25 -1.55
C VAL A 304 -17.38 -5.76 -1.75
N ASP A 305 -18.08 -6.41 -0.85
CA ASP A 305 -18.35 -7.85 -0.97
C ASP A 305 -19.22 -8.18 -2.20
N ARG A 306 -20.14 -7.30 -2.56
CA ARG A 306 -21.00 -7.47 -3.73
C ARG A 306 -20.30 -7.14 -5.04
N LEU A 307 -19.56 -6.02 -5.12
CA LEU A 307 -19.08 -5.47 -6.38
C LEU A 307 -17.55 -5.59 -6.59
N LEU A 308 -16.78 -5.62 -5.52
CA LEU A 308 -15.31 -5.50 -5.56
C LEU A 308 -14.60 -6.68 -4.88
N ARG A 309 -15.33 -7.76 -4.60
CA ARG A 309 -14.81 -8.90 -3.84
C ARG A 309 -13.51 -9.47 -4.42
N ALA A 310 -13.41 -9.59 -5.74
CA ALA A 310 -12.22 -10.12 -6.39
C ALA A 310 -11.05 -9.13 -6.44
N SER A 311 -11.27 -7.85 -6.07
CA SER A 311 -10.24 -6.83 -5.89
C SER A 311 -9.71 -6.75 -4.44
N VAL A 312 -10.33 -7.46 -3.49
CA VAL A 312 -9.83 -7.56 -2.12
C VAL A 312 -8.54 -8.39 -2.13
N PRO A 313 -7.42 -7.90 -1.54
CA PRO A 313 -6.17 -8.63 -1.50
C PRO A 313 -6.32 -10.02 -0.87
N ALA A 314 -5.58 -11.01 -1.40
CA ALA A 314 -5.54 -12.34 -0.79
C ALA A 314 -4.99 -12.23 0.64
N GLY A 315 -5.65 -12.85 1.62
CA GLY A 315 -5.31 -12.75 3.05
C GLY A 315 -6.18 -11.75 3.83
N THR A 316 -6.90 -10.83 3.16
CA THR A 316 -7.87 -9.94 3.82
C THR A 316 -9.30 -10.45 3.69
N ARG A 317 -9.53 -11.52 2.92
CA ARG A 317 -10.86 -12.07 2.62
C ARG A 317 -11.54 -12.80 3.79
N GLU A 318 -10.77 -13.21 4.80
CA GLU A 318 -11.28 -13.88 5.99
C GLU A 318 -11.31 -12.90 7.16
N GLY A 319 -12.34 -12.07 7.23
CA GLY A 319 -12.76 -11.31 8.40
C GLY A 319 -11.73 -10.36 9.02
N GLY A 320 -11.93 -9.08 8.83
CA GLY A 320 -11.59 -8.05 9.79
C GLY A 320 -10.14 -7.99 10.31
N ASN A 321 -9.14 -7.72 9.47
CA ASN A 321 -7.78 -7.45 9.94
C ASN A 321 -7.43 -5.97 9.71
N ARG A 322 -8.36 -5.06 10.00
CA ARG A 322 -8.19 -3.62 9.79
C ARG A 322 -7.40 -3.00 10.94
N VAL A 323 -6.29 -2.37 10.62
CA VAL A 323 -5.39 -1.77 11.60
C VAL A 323 -5.38 -0.25 11.42
N LEU A 324 -5.83 0.48 12.42
CA LEU A 324 -5.66 1.92 12.53
C LEU A 324 -4.35 2.22 13.27
N VAL A 325 -3.56 3.13 12.74
CA VAL A 325 -2.27 3.52 13.31
C VAL A 325 -2.36 4.92 13.91
N LEU A 326 -1.98 5.07 15.16
CA LEU A 326 -1.89 6.35 15.85
C LEU A 326 -0.42 6.70 16.12
N ASN A 327 0.05 7.80 15.57
CA ASN A 327 1.39 8.31 15.80
C ASN A 327 1.51 8.89 17.23
N GLY A 328 2.12 8.13 18.12
CA GLY A 328 2.33 8.52 19.52
C GLY A 328 3.62 9.29 19.78
N VAL A 329 4.47 9.46 18.77
CA VAL A 329 5.80 10.12 18.90
C VAL A 329 5.81 11.49 18.22
N GLY A 330 4.93 11.73 17.25
CA GLY A 330 4.90 12.97 16.48
C GLY A 330 5.90 12.99 15.31
N THR A 331 6.53 11.86 14.98
CA THR A 331 7.47 11.77 13.85
C THR A 331 6.70 11.72 12.53
N PRO A 332 6.95 12.63 11.57
CA PRO A 332 6.33 12.58 10.25
C PRO A 332 6.67 11.28 9.50
N GLY A 333 5.70 10.74 8.74
CA GLY A 333 5.89 9.53 7.94
C GLY A 333 5.83 8.20 8.71
N LEU A 334 5.61 8.22 10.02
CA LEU A 334 5.58 7.02 10.86
C LEU A 334 4.44 6.07 10.46
N GLY A 335 3.27 6.61 10.11
CA GLY A 335 2.13 5.83 9.63
C GLY A 335 2.47 5.04 8.37
N GLU A 336 3.20 5.62 7.42
CA GLU A 336 3.63 4.94 6.19
C GLU A 336 4.67 3.85 6.47
N ALA A 337 5.59 4.09 7.41
CA ALA A 337 6.55 3.07 7.83
C ALA A 337 5.85 1.84 8.46
N VAL A 338 4.79 2.08 9.23
CA VAL A 338 3.95 1.00 9.79
C VAL A 338 3.14 0.30 8.70
N ARG A 339 2.55 1.07 7.78
CA ARG A 339 1.82 0.54 6.62
C ARG A 339 2.69 -0.42 5.80
N ALA A 340 3.95 -0.03 5.54
CA ALA A 340 4.91 -0.83 4.78
C ALA A 340 5.19 -2.21 5.42
N LYS A 341 4.98 -2.37 6.73
CA LYS A 341 5.09 -3.65 7.43
C LYS A 341 3.77 -4.42 7.51
N LEU A 342 2.65 -3.72 7.67
CA LEU A 342 1.33 -4.33 7.85
C LEU A 342 0.76 -4.91 6.56
N VAL A 343 0.83 -4.16 5.45
CA VAL A 343 0.20 -4.56 4.18
C VAL A 343 0.81 -5.86 3.62
N PRO A 344 2.14 -6.03 3.56
CA PRO A 344 2.73 -7.31 3.12
C PRO A 344 2.41 -8.47 4.06
N ALA A 345 2.14 -8.20 5.34
CA ALA A 345 1.73 -9.21 6.32
C ALA A 345 0.24 -9.58 6.24
N GLY A 346 -0.51 -9.03 5.27
CA GLY A 346 -1.91 -9.36 5.01
C GLY A 346 -2.92 -8.57 5.84
N PHE A 347 -2.50 -7.46 6.46
CA PHE A 347 -3.40 -6.55 7.17
C PHE A 347 -3.93 -5.44 6.27
N VAL A 348 -5.16 -4.99 6.54
CA VAL A 348 -5.74 -3.80 5.92
C VAL A 348 -5.35 -2.58 6.74
N PHE A 349 -4.62 -1.68 6.14
CA PHE A 349 -4.30 -0.41 6.78
C PHE A 349 -5.51 0.52 6.70
N ALA A 350 -6.18 0.73 7.84
CA ALA A 350 -7.39 1.54 7.93
C ALA A 350 -7.12 3.06 7.99
N GLY A 351 -5.85 3.44 8.01
CA GLY A 351 -5.42 4.83 8.07
C GLY A 351 -4.41 5.10 9.17
N SER A 352 -3.87 6.33 9.19
CA SER A 352 -3.06 6.79 10.33
C SER A 352 -3.45 8.20 10.74
N ASP A 353 -3.42 8.45 12.06
CA ASP A 353 -3.68 9.75 12.66
C ASP A 353 -2.67 10.00 13.79
N ASN A 354 -2.70 11.18 14.37
CA ASN A 354 -1.94 11.45 15.58
C ASN A 354 -2.67 10.84 16.81
N ALA A 355 -1.90 10.29 17.73
CA ALA A 355 -2.43 9.91 19.02
C ALA A 355 -2.94 11.15 19.78
N PRO A 356 -3.90 11.03 20.72
CA PRO A 356 -4.42 12.15 21.50
C PRO A 356 -3.34 12.96 22.23
N ARG A 357 -2.17 12.36 22.43
CA ARG A 357 -0.96 13.00 22.98
C ARG A 357 0.27 12.37 22.32
N PHE A 358 1.38 13.07 22.33
CA PHE A 358 2.69 12.54 21.97
C PHE A 358 3.49 12.10 23.22
N GLY A 359 4.62 11.44 22.99
CA GLY A 359 5.53 11.01 24.04
C GLY A 359 5.32 9.57 24.51
N TYR A 360 4.68 8.74 23.68
CA TYR A 360 4.63 7.29 23.94
C TYR A 360 6.03 6.70 23.78
N THR A 361 6.54 6.09 24.83
CA THR A 361 7.85 5.43 24.84
C THR A 361 7.78 4.02 24.26
N THR A 362 6.64 3.35 24.42
CA THR A 362 6.39 1.99 23.96
C THR A 362 5.18 1.97 23.03
N THR A 363 5.28 1.16 21.98
CA THR A 363 4.17 0.87 21.08
C THR A 363 3.11 0.08 21.83
N GLN A 364 1.85 0.39 21.57
CA GLN A 364 0.69 -0.33 22.12
C GLN A 364 -0.12 -0.92 20.98
N VAL A 365 -0.54 -2.15 21.12
CA VAL A 365 -1.49 -2.80 20.24
C VAL A 365 -2.77 -3.04 21.05
N LEU A 366 -3.86 -2.47 20.58
CA LEU A 366 -5.14 -2.45 21.27
C LEU A 366 -6.18 -3.19 20.44
N VAL A 367 -7.01 -3.99 21.10
CA VAL A 367 -8.16 -4.66 20.49
C VAL A 367 -9.45 -4.24 21.22
N PRO A 368 -10.62 -4.26 20.56
CA PRO A 368 -11.87 -3.75 21.16
C PRO A 368 -12.33 -4.60 22.34
N GLU A 369 -12.10 -5.90 22.27
CA GLU A 369 -12.57 -6.88 23.25
C GLU A 369 -11.48 -7.88 23.62
N ALA A 370 -11.52 -8.43 24.83
CA ALA A 370 -10.57 -9.42 25.31
C ALA A 370 -10.95 -10.86 24.89
N THR A 371 -11.43 -11.05 23.65
CA THR A 371 -11.70 -12.41 23.13
C THR A 371 -10.41 -13.08 22.68
N PRO A 372 -10.32 -14.43 22.69
CA PRO A 372 -9.13 -15.12 22.18
C PRO A 372 -8.78 -14.77 20.74
N GLU A 373 -9.78 -14.57 19.89
CA GLU A 373 -9.62 -14.22 18.48
C GLU A 373 -9.04 -12.82 18.32
N ALA A 374 -9.56 -11.83 19.07
CA ALA A 374 -9.04 -10.45 19.05
C ALA A 374 -7.61 -10.38 19.62
N GLN A 375 -7.33 -11.10 20.69
CA GLN A 375 -5.96 -11.21 21.25
C GLN A 375 -4.99 -11.82 20.24
N ALA A 376 -5.35 -12.94 19.60
CA ALA A 376 -4.54 -13.57 18.56
C ALA A 376 -4.32 -12.65 17.35
N LEU A 377 -5.32 -11.82 16.99
CA LEU A 377 -5.19 -10.80 15.95
C LEU A 377 -4.17 -9.74 16.36
N GLY A 378 -4.28 -9.20 17.56
CA GLY A 378 -3.33 -8.25 18.13
C GLY A 378 -1.89 -8.77 18.15
N GLU A 379 -1.69 -10.04 18.55
CA GLU A 379 -0.37 -10.71 18.54
C GLU A 379 0.21 -10.82 17.13
N ARG A 380 -0.60 -11.14 16.13
CA ARG A 380 -0.16 -11.17 14.72
C ARG A 380 0.26 -9.79 14.25
N VAL A 381 -0.49 -8.74 14.61
CA VAL A 381 -0.14 -7.34 14.31
C VAL A 381 1.18 -6.97 14.96
N ALA A 382 1.35 -7.25 16.25
CA ALA A 382 2.60 -7.00 16.98
C ALA A 382 3.80 -7.71 16.33
N THR A 383 3.61 -8.97 15.90
CA THR A 383 4.64 -9.74 15.21
C THR A 383 5.01 -9.11 13.87
N ALA A 384 4.03 -8.68 13.07
CA ALA A 384 4.27 -8.02 11.79
C ALA A 384 5.03 -6.69 11.95
N LEU A 385 4.84 -6.00 13.06
CA LEU A 385 5.57 -4.79 13.41
C LEU A 385 6.99 -5.05 13.93
N GLY A 386 7.38 -6.30 14.14
CA GLY A 386 8.67 -6.66 14.72
C GLY A 386 8.71 -6.54 16.24
N LEU A 387 7.57 -6.63 16.91
CA LEU A 387 7.40 -6.51 18.37
C LEU A 387 6.76 -7.80 18.95
N PRO A 388 7.34 -8.99 18.73
CA PRO A 388 6.78 -10.23 19.22
C PRO A 388 6.77 -10.26 20.76
N GLY A 389 5.69 -10.77 21.35
CA GLY A 389 5.53 -10.83 22.81
C GLY A 389 5.05 -9.53 23.45
N LEU A 390 4.69 -8.52 22.64
CA LEU A 390 4.03 -7.33 23.17
C LEU A 390 2.69 -7.68 23.81
N GLN A 391 2.43 -7.12 24.99
CA GLN A 391 1.14 -7.29 25.66
C GLN A 391 0.05 -6.56 24.86
N ILE A 392 -1.00 -7.29 24.46
CA ILE A 392 -2.14 -6.74 23.77
C ILE A 392 -3.10 -6.12 24.76
N GLY A 393 -3.33 -4.82 24.61
CA GLY A 393 -4.27 -4.08 25.44
C GLY A 393 -5.72 -4.26 24.94
N THR A 394 -6.67 -4.09 25.84
CA THR A 394 -8.09 -4.06 25.48
C THR A 394 -8.62 -2.66 25.73
N GLN A 395 -9.21 -2.06 24.70
CA GLN A 395 -9.83 -0.75 24.79
C GLN A 395 -10.94 -0.64 23.74
N GLU A 396 -12.13 -0.29 24.16
CA GLU A 396 -13.21 0.06 23.23
C GLU A 396 -12.84 1.34 22.46
N PHE A 397 -12.91 1.27 21.15
CA PHE A 397 -12.65 2.43 20.27
C PHE A 397 -13.79 2.55 19.26
N GLY A 398 -14.35 3.75 19.17
CA GLY A 398 -15.45 4.07 18.24
C GLY A 398 -14.98 4.18 16.77
N THR A 399 -14.03 3.35 16.34
CA THR A 399 -13.46 3.33 14.99
C THR A 399 -13.76 2.00 14.32
N VAL A 400 -13.58 1.97 13.04
CA VAL A 400 -13.86 0.81 12.18
C VAL A 400 -12.71 -0.20 12.17
N ALA A 401 -11.65 0.05 12.93
CA ALA A 401 -10.51 -0.82 13.02
C ALA A 401 -10.78 -2.00 13.96
N ASP A 402 -10.26 -3.16 13.60
CA ASP A 402 -10.25 -4.33 14.46
C ASP A 402 -9.10 -4.29 15.46
N VAL A 403 -8.04 -3.56 15.10
CA VAL A 403 -6.86 -3.30 15.94
C VAL A 403 -6.46 -1.84 15.81
N VAL A 404 -6.11 -1.21 16.94
CA VAL A 404 -5.50 0.11 16.98
C VAL A 404 -4.05 -0.03 17.45
N VAL A 405 -3.11 0.50 16.68
CA VAL A 405 -1.68 0.55 17.04
C VAL A 405 -1.31 1.98 17.41
N VAL A 406 -0.97 2.22 18.68
CA VAL A 406 -0.36 3.48 19.09
C VAL A 406 1.15 3.33 19.06
N VAL A 407 1.79 3.96 18.09
CA VAL A 407 3.23 3.78 17.84
C VAL A 407 4.06 4.59 18.84
N GLY A 408 4.94 3.92 19.53
CA GLY A 408 5.88 4.48 20.50
C GLY A 408 7.30 4.66 19.93
N ALA A 409 8.18 5.21 20.76
CA ALA A 409 9.59 5.46 20.40
C ALA A 409 10.44 4.17 20.24
N ASP A 410 9.92 3.03 20.65
CA ASP A 410 10.52 1.69 20.48
C ASP A 410 10.32 1.09 19.08
N PHE A 411 9.38 1.61 18.30
CA PHE A 411 9.16 1.17 16.93
C PHE A 411 10.37 1.49 16.03
N ARG A 412 10.76 0.53 15.20
CA ARG A 412 11.81 0.67 14.18
C ARG A 412 11.18 0.55 12.79
N PRO A 413 11.27 1.63 11.98
CA PRO A 413 10.77 1.64 10.59
C PRO A 413 11.34 0.54 9.71
#